data_302d14513106309def9af88816016b75
#
_entry.id   302d14513106309def9af88816016b75
#
_cell.length_a   1.000
_cell.length_b   1.000
_cell.length_c   1.000
_cell.angle_alpha   90.00
_cell.angle_beta   90.00
_cell.angle_gamma   90.00
#
_symmetry.space_group_name_H-M   'P 1'
#
loop_
_entity.id
_entity.type
_entity.pdbx_description
1 polymer ?
#
loop_
_entity_poly.entity_id
_entity_poly.type
_entity_poly.pdbx_seq_one_letter_code
_entity_poly.pdbx_strand_id
1 'polypeptide(L)'
;MPTIMLQKCRLPHLIVAVLCLEVAIYLWAVWTSTLDSGNFFAITPEFIFDKCARNSGRVSSGINLLILLLVGHKGLSAIFRNGSSRNELLVLITLFSINHLVHLFFVIQNFAHHGMDLSIAENLHGFLTFLLIVIVPVVLWMSHEFGPALYVLIIFHLLNISYFIMETFLSKVKPGKPAYHNQLGIAITLLACVYVMHSVVRDYKTHLRAVGVPRR
;
A
#
# COMPACT_ATOMS: atom_id res chain seq x y z
N MET A 1 -13.80 6.62 26.23
CA MET A 1 -13.72 5.14 26.21
C MET A 1 -14.66 4.44 25.22
N PRO A 2 -15.90 4.84 24.93
CA PRO A 2 -16.78 4.11 23.97
C PRO A 2 -16.28 4.12 22.53
N THR A 3 -15.58 5.15 22.08
CA THR A 3 -15.08 5.27 20.70
C THR A 3 -14.03 4.20 20.35
N ILE A 4 -13.20 3.78 21.31
CA ILE A 4 -12.17 2.76 21.10
C ILE A 4 -12.77 1.36 20.93
N MET A 5 -13.88 1.06 21.66
CA MET A 5 -14.56 -0.23 21.52
C MET A 5 -15.25 -0.40 20.18
N LEU A 6 -15.94 0.63 19.69
CA LEU A 6 -16.61 0.62 18.38
C LEU A 6 -15.63 0.46 17.21
N GLN A 7 -14.39 0.99 17.33
CA GLN A 7 -13.36 0.85 16.30
C GLN A 7 -12.67 -0.52 16.35
N LYS A 8 -12.47 -1.13 17.52
CA LYS A 8 -11.97 -2.50 17.64
C LYS A 8 -12.88 -3.53 16.96
N CYS A 9 -14.19 -3.30 16.95
CA CYS A 9 -15.14 -4.17 16.25
C CYS A 9 -15.12 -4.00 14.71
N ARG A 10 -14.62 -2.89 14.17
CA ARG A 10 -14.63 -2.63 12.72
C ARG A 10 -13.43 -3.25 12.00
N LEU A 11 -12.26 -3.30 12.62
CA LEU A 11 -11.06 -3.84 11.97
C LEU A 11 -11.22 -5.29 11.48
N PRO A 12 -11.74 -6.25 12.27
CA PRO A 12 -11.96 -7.61 11.78
C PRO A 12 -12.90 -7.67 10.56
N HIS A 13 -13.98 -6.88 10.57
CA HIS A 13 -14.90 -6.83 9.43
C HIS A 13 -14.26 -6.26 8.17
N LEU A 14 -13.40 -5.24 8.31
CA LEU A 14 -12.66 -4.67 7.20
C LEU A 14 -11.60 -5.65 6.66
N ILE A 15 -10.94 -6.40 7.53
CA ILE A 15 -10.02 -7.48 7.13
C ILE A 15 -10.79 -8.54 6.33
N VAL A 16 -11.93 -9.00 6.84
CA VAL A 16 -12.79 -9.95 6.12
C VAL A 16 -13.22 -9.39 4.76
N ALA A 17 -13.62 -8.11 4.71
CA ALA A 17 -14.00 -7.47 3.44
C ALA A 17 -12.85 -7.43 2.42
N VAL A 18 -11.62 -7.13 2.86
CA VAL A 18 -10.42 -7.17 1.98
C VAL A 18 -10.16 -8.59 1.51
N LEU A 19 -10.22 -9.59 2.39
CA LEU A 19 -10.03 -10.99 2.01
C LEU A 19 -11.12 -11.49 1.05
N CYS A 20 -12.37 -11.10 1.28
CA CYS A 20 -13.47 -11.40 0.34
C CYS A 20 -13.24 -10.74 -1.02
N LEU A 21 -12.71 -9.51 -1.07
CA LEU A 21 -12.36 -8.84 -2.31
C LEU A 21 -11.24 -9.61 -3.07
N GLU A 22 -10.22 -10.10 -2.36
CA GLU A 22 -9.16 -10.90 -2.97
C GLU A 22 -9.67 -12.25 -3.50
N VAL A 23 -10.59 -12.90 -2.79
CA VAL A 23 -11.29 -14.09 -3.29
C VAL A 23 -12.11 -13.76 -4.54
N ALA A 24 -12.82 -12.64 -4.56
CA ALA A 24 -13.57 -12.19 -5.73
C ALA A 24 -12.65 -11.90 -6.93
N ILE A 25 -11.46 -11.32 -6.71
CA ILE A 25 -10.43 -11.13 -7.74
C ILE A 25 -9.99 -12.48 -8.31
N TYR A 26 -9.74 -13.47 -7.45
CA TYR A 26 -9.37 -14.81 -7.88
C TYR A 26 -10.48 -15.46 -8.74
N LEU A 27 -11.71 -15.45 -8.25
CA LEU A 27 -12.86 -16.01 -8.99
C LEU A 27 -13.08 -15.29 -10.33
N TRP A 28 -12.93 -13.96 -10.35
CA TRP A 28 -13.00 -13.19 -11.58
C TRP A 28 -11.85 -13.53 -12.55
N ALA A 29 -10.64 -13.74 -12.04
CA ALA A 29 -9.50 -14.16 -12.87
C ALA A 29 -9.74 -15.54 -13.50
N VAL A 30 -10.27 -16.50 -12.73
CA VAL A 30 -10.67 -17.82 -13.24
C VAL A 30 -11.74 -17.67 -14.31
N TRP A 31 -12.81 -16.94 -14.04
CA TRP A 31 -13.91 -16.71 -14.96
C TRP A 31 -13.45 -16.10 -16.29
N THR A 32 -12.69 -15.00 -16.23
CA THR A 32 -12.20 -14.34 -17.46
C THR A 32 -11.17 -15.17 -18.22
N SER A 33 -10.36 -15.97 -17.52
CA SER A 33 -9.44 -16.89 -18.18
C SER A 33 -10.18 -18.04 -18.89
N THR A 34 -11.31 -18.49 -18.33
CA THR A 34 -12.20 -19.46 -18.98
C THR A 34 -12.79 -18.88 -20.27
N LEU A 35 -13.25 -17.63 -20.24
CA LEU A 35 -13.81 -16.97 -21.42
C LEU A 35 -12.75 -16.77 -22.50
N ASP A 36 -11.54 -16.36 -22.14
CA ASP A 36 -10.45 -16.12 -23.08
C ASP A 36 -9.96 -17.42 -23.75
N SER A 37 -9.95 -18.54 -23.02
CA SER A 37 -9.52 -19.85 -23.54
C SER A 37 -10.61 -20.62 -24.32
N GLY A 38 -11.86 -20.22 -24.16
CA GLY A 38 -13.02 -20.95 -24.71
C GLY A 38 -13.26 -22.33 -24.09
N ASN A 39 -12.38 -22.79 -23.19
CA ASN A 39 -12.45 -24.09 -22.54
C ASN A 39 -11.90 -24.03 -21.11
N PHE A 40 -12.74 -24.43 -20.13
CA PHE A 40 -12.34 -24.46 -18.72
C PHE A 40 -11.11 -25.34 -18.46
N PHE A 41 -10.97 -26.46 -19.16
CA PHE A 41 -9.84 -27.38 -18.99
C PHE A 41 -8.55 -26.94 -19.68
N ALA A 42 -8.59 -25.89 -20.50
CA ALA A 42 -7.41 -25.33 -21.18
C ALA A 42 -6.80 -24.13 -20.42
N ILE A 43 -7.33 -23.82 -19.22
CA ILE A 43 -6.83 -22.69 -18.43
C ILE A 43 -5.54 -23.12 -17.74
N THR A 44 -4.46 -22.37 -18.02
CA THR A 44 -3.22 -22.57 -17.28
C THR A 44 -3.20 -21.67 -16.01
N PRO A 45 -2.66 -22.17 -14.89
CA PRO A 45 -2.53 -21.39 -13.66
C PRO A 45 -1.81 -20.05 -13.86
N GLU A 46 -0.87 -19.96 -14.78
CA GLU A 46 -0.10 -18.77 -15.13
C GLU A 46 -1.00 -17.58 -15.46
N PHE A 47 -2.01 -17.77 -16.33
CA PHE A 47 -2.94 -16.70 -16.69
C PHE A 47 -3.80 -16.23 -15.52
N ILE A 48 -4.19 -17.15 -14.63
CA ILE A 48 -4.98 -16.83 -13.44
C ILE A 48 -4.13 -15.97 -12.51
N PHE A 49 -2.92 -16.43 -12.17
CA PHE A 49 -2.07 -15.74 -11.21
C PHE A 49 -1.53 -14.40 -11.72
N ASP A 50 -1.28 -14.25 -13.03
CA ASP A 50 -0.97 -12.93 -13.63
C ASP A 50 -2.13 -11.94 -13.47
N LYS A 51 -3.37 -12.36 -13.71
CA LYS A 51 -4.55 -11.52 -13.52
C LYS A 51 -4.76 -11.19 -12.03
N CYS A 52 -4.58 -12.15 -11.13
CA CYS A 52 -4.69 -11.97 -9.69
C CYS A 52 -3.64 -10.97 -9.18
N ALA A 53 -2.37 -11.18 -9.49
CA ALA A 53 -1.28 -10.30 -9.09
C ALA A 53 -1.52 -8.87 -9.57
N ARG A 54 -1.97 -8.69 -10.81
CA ARG A 54 -2.25 -7.39 -11.40
C ARG A 54 -3.38 -6.64 -10.70
N ASN A 55 -4.48 -7.31 -10.38
CA ASN A 55 -5.64 -6.66 -9.78
C ASN A 55 -5.50 -6.46 -8.27
N SER A 56 -4.94 -7.43 -7.55
CA SER A 56 -4.59 -7.29 -6.14
C SER A 56 -3.57 -6.15 -5.91
N GLY A 57 -2.57 -6.01 -6.80
CA GLY A 57 -1.65 -4.87 -6.80
C GLY A 57 -2.35 -3.52 -6.98
N ARG A 58 -3.40 -3.44 -7.80
CA ARG A 58 -4.22 -2.22 -7.96
C ARG A 58 -4.99 -1.88 -6.69
N VAL A 59 -5.53 -2.88 -5.99
CA VAL A 59 -6.19 -2.68 -4.68
C VAL A 59 -5.19 -2.16 -3.67
N SER A 60 -3.99 -2.75 -3.58
CA SER A 60 -2.91 -2.25 -2.73
C SER A 60 -2.57 -0.79 -3.04
N SER A 61 -2.45 -0.44 -4.33
CA SER A 61 -2.16 0.95 -4.74
C SER A 61 -3.27 1.91 -4.33
N GLY A 62 -4.53 1.50 -4.41
CA GLY A 62 -5.69 2.26 -3.96
C GLY A 62 -5.66 2.52 -2.45
N ILE A 63 -5.38 1.49 -1.64
CA ILE A 63 -5.27 1.63 -0.18
C ILE A 63 -4.08 2.55 0.18
N ASN A 64 -2.93 2.38 -0.48
CA ASN A 64 -1.77 3.27 -0.26
C ASN A 64 -2.11 4.73 -0.59
N LEU A 65 -2.85 4.98 -1.67
CA LEU A 65 -3.30 6.33 -2.01
C LEU A 65 -4.18 6.94 -0.92
N LEU A 66 -5.11 6.16 -0.33
CA LEU A 66 -5.93 6.63 0.79
C LEU A 66 -5.07 7.00 2.01
N ILE A 67 -4.02 6.23 2.32
CA ILE A 67 -3.07 6.53 3.39
C ILE A 67 -2.35 7.85 3.10
N LEU A 68 -1.81 8.02 1.89
CA LEU A 68 -1.12 9.24 1.48
C LEU A 68 -2.03 10.47 1.56
N LEU A 69 -3.28 10.36 1.11
CA LEU A 69 -4.26 11.45 1.19
C LEU A 69 -4.60 11.79 2.65
N LEU A 70 -4.78 10.80 3.52
CA LEU A 70 -5.04 11.03 4.95
C LEU A 70 -3.88 11.77 5.60
N VAL A 71 -2.63 11.32 5.36
CA VAL A 71 -1.42 11.92 5.93
C VAL A 71 -1.17 13.31 5.33
N GLY A 72 -1.31 13.47 4.02
CA GLY A 72 -1.15 14.76 3.34
C GLY A 72 -2.15 15.81 3.83
N HIS A 73 -3.41 15.41 4.03
CA HIS A 73 -4.48 16.30 4.47
C HIS A 73 -4.33 16.72 5.94
N LYS A 74 -4.21 15.75 6.85
CA LYS A 74 -4.18 16.01 8.29
C LYS A 74 -2.79 16.35 8.81
N GLY A 75 -1.73 15.78 8.24
CA GLY A 75 -0.36 15.77 8.78
C GLY A 75 -0.18 14.72 9.88
N LEU A 76 1.00 14.10 9.94
CA LEU A 76 1.26 13.04 10.92
C LEU A 76 1.16 13.53 12.36
N SER A 77 1.72 14.71 12.66
CA SER A 77 1.67 15.28 14.00
C SER A 77 0.24 15.52 14.51
N ALA A 78 -0.67 15.92 13.63
CA ALA A 78 -2.08 16.09 13.98
C ALA A 78 -2.80 14.73 14.10
N ILE A 79 -2.50 13.77 13.22
CA ILE A 79 -3.05 12.42 13.29
C ILE A 79 -2.74 11.77 14.64
N PHE A 80 -1.49 11.82 15.09
CA PHE A 80 -1.11 11.17 16.34
C PHE A 80 -1.58 11.89 17.60
N ARG A 81 -1.89 13.19 17.52
CA ARG A 81 -2.56 13.92 18.61
C ARG A 81 -4.05 13.60 18.72
N ASN A 82 -4.67 13.12 17.64
CA ASN A 82 -6.09 12.77 17.60
C ASN A 82 -6.27 11.25 17.54
N GLY A 83 -6.75 10.66 18.63
CA GLY A 83 -6.91 9.19 18.74
C GLY A 83 -7.78 8.56 17.64
N SER A 84 -8.82 9.25 17.16
CA SER A 84 -9.64 8.76 16.04
C SER A 84 -8.83 8.69 14.74
N SER A 85 -8.13 9.76 14.39
CA SER A 85 -7.31 9.82 13.17
C SER A 85 -6.12 8.86 13.22
N ARG A 86 -5.53 8.69 14.40
CA ARG A 86 -4.49 7.67 14.63
C ARG A 86 -5.02 6.27 14.32
N ASN A 87 -6.21 5.93 14.84
CA ASN A 87 -6.82 4.63 14.59
C ASN A 87 -7.19 4.45 13.11
N GLU A 88 -7.65 5.48 12.41
CA GLU A 88 -7.87 5.44 10.96
C GLU A 88 -6.58 5.09 10.21
N LEU A 89 -5.47 5.74 10.54
CA LEU A 89 -4.17 5.45 9.93
C LEU A 89 -3.71 4.01 10.23
N LEU A 90 -3.82 3.56 11.49
CA LEU A 90 -3.46 2.20 11.88
C LEU A 90 -4.28 1.15 11.13
N VAL A 91 -5.59 1.36 11.01
CA VAL A 91 -6.48 0.47 10.25
C VAL A 91 -6.06 0.42 8.79
N LEU A 92 -5.85 1.56 8.14
CA LEU A 92 -5.47 1.62 6.72
C LEU A 92 -4.12 0.94 6.45
N ILE A 93 -3.11 1.20 7.29
CA ILE A 93 -1.80 0.55 7.16
C ILE A 93 -1.91 -0.96 7.36
N THR A 94 -2.72 -1.42 8.33
CA THR A 94 -2.95 -2.85 8.56
C THR A 94 -3.66 -3.50 7.37
N LEU A 95 -4.70 -2.87 6.82
CA LEU A 95 -5.41 -3.36 5.64
C LEU A 95 -4.50 -3.41 4.41
N PHE A 96 -3.67 -2.37 4.22
CA PHE A 96 -2.67 -2.37 3.17
C PHE A 96 -1.73 -3.56 3.30
N SER A 97 -1.21 -3.81 4.51
CA SER A 97 -0.26 -4.90 4.78
C SER A 97 -0.88 -6.27 4.50
N ILE A 98 -2.11 -6.51 4.97
CA ILE A 98 -2.83 -7.77 4.72
C ILE A 98 -3.07 -7.96 3.22
N ASN A 99 -3.60 -6.95 2.53
CA ASN A 99 -3.83 -7.01 1.09
C ASN A 99 -2.54 -7.26 0.32
N HIS A 100 -1.46 -6.59 0.71
CA HIS A 100 -0.18 -6.71 0.03
C HIS A 100 0.50 -8.07 0.26
N LEU A 101 0.27 -8.73 1.42
CA LEU A 101 0.69 -10.12 1.65
C LEU A 101 -0.05 -11.09 0.74
N VAL A 102 -1.36 -10.91 0.52
CA VAL A 102 -2.11 -11.70 -0.46
C VAL A 102 -1.61 -11.42 -1.88
N HIS A 103 -1.34 -10.16 -2.21
CA HIS A 103 -0.72 -9.78 -3.48
C HIS A 103 0.64 -10.48 -3.67
N LEU A 104 1.50 -10.50 -2.65
CA LEU A 104 2.78 -11.21 -2.70
C LEU A 104 2.59 -12.70 -3.00
N PHE A 105 1.60 -13.34 -2.37
CA PHE A 105 1.28 -14.74 -2.67
C PHE A 105 0.98 -14.93 -4.16
N PHE A 106 0.13 -14.08 -4.76
CA PHE A 106 -0.16 -14.16 -6.19
C PHE A 106 1.06 -13.90 -7.07
N VAL A 107 1.93 -12.98 -6.68
CA VAL A 107 3.20 -12.70 -7.38
C VAL A 107 4.11 -13.92 -7.34
N ILE A 108 4.30 -14.55 -6.16
CA ILE A 108 5.12 -15.76 -6.02
C ILE A 108 4.58 -16.90 -6.90
N GLN A 109 3.26 -17.14 -6.87
CA GLN A 109 2.63 -18.15 -7.70
C GLN A 109 2.82 -17.85 -9.19
N ASN A 110 2.67 -16.59 -9.59
CA ASN A 110 2.89 -16.18 -10.98
C ASN A 110 4.34 -16.45 -11.44
N PHE A 111 5.34 -16.11 -10.62
CA PHE A 111 6.74 -16.41 -10.93
C PHE A 111 7.03 -17.91 -11.00
N ALA A 112 6.52 -18.69 -10.02
CA ALA A 112 6.71 -20.13 -9.99
C ALA A 112 6.15 -20.81 -11.24
N HIS A 113 4.97 -20.42 -11.70
CA HIS A 113 4.33 -20.98 -12.90
C HIS A 113 5.03 -20.57 -14.20
N HIS A 114 5.72 -19.42 -14.24
CA HIS A 114 6.53 -19.03 -15.39
C HIS A 114 7.95 -19.62 -15.35
N GLY A 115 8.27 -20.48 -14.38
CA GLY A 115 9.62 -21.05 -14.22
C GLY A 115 10.70 -20.00 -13.92
N MET A 116 10.31 -18.86 -13.34
CA MET A 116 11.21 -17.79 -12.97
C MET A 116 11.58 -17.90 -11.48
N ASP A 117 12.88 -17.90 -11.18
CA ASP A 117 13.36 -17.89 -9.80
C ASP A 117 13.24 -16.47 -9.19
N LEU A 118 12.67 -16.40 -7.99
CA LEU A 118 12.69 -15.21 -7.16
C LEU A 118 14.04 -15.08 -6.46
N SER A 119 15.04 -14.56 -7.15
CA SER A 119 16.33 -14.25 -6.53
C SER A 119 16.17 -13.06 -5.57
N ILE A 120 16.43 -13.30 -4.26
CA ILE A 120 16.40 -12.23 -3.24
C ILE A 120 17.45 -11.16 -3.56
N ALA A 121 18.62 -11.55 -4.10
CA ALA A 121 19.68 -10.62 -4.43
C ALA A 121 19.28 -9.64 -5.55
N GLU A 122 18.59 -10.13 -6.58
CA GLU A 122 18.09 -9.30 -7.69
C GLU A 122 16.86 -8.47 -7.31
N ASN A 123 16.10 -8.91 -6.29
CA ASN A 123 14.87 -8.27 -5.82
C ASN A 123 15.01 -7.68 -4.41
N LEU A 124 16.21 -7.33 -3.98
CA LEU A 124 16.51 -6.88 -2.61
C LEU A 124 15.61 -5.71 -2.17
N HIS A 125 15.41 -4.72 -3.04
CA HIS A 125 14.53 -3.58 -2.75
C HIS A 125 13.08 -4.04 -2.50
N GLY A 126 12.55 -4.92 -3.35
CA GLY A 126 11.22 -5.51 -3.17
C GLY A 126 11.11 -6.27 -1.85
N PHE A 127 12.09 -7.11 -1.54
CA PHE A 127 12.13 -7.88 -0.29
C PHE A 127 12.14 -6.96 0.95
N LEU A 128 13.00 -5.93 0.96
CA LEU A 128 13.06 -4.95 2.06
C LEU A 128 11.75 -4.18 2.19
N THR A 129 11.11 -3.83 1.07
CA THR A 129 9.80 -3.17 1.08
C THR A 129 8.74 -4.06 1.72
N PHE A 130 8.69 -5.36 1.38
CA PHE A 130 7.77 -6.31 2.01
C PHE A 130 8.04 -6.50 3.50
N LEU A 131 9.32 -6.54 3.91
CA LEU A 131 9.68 -6.60 5.32
C LEU A 131 9.13 -5.39 6.09
N LEU A 132 9.28 -4.19 5.55
CA LEU A 132 8.73 -2.96 6.14
C LEU A 132 7.19 -2.98 6.18
N ILE A 133 6.52 -3.52 5.17
CA ILE A 133 5.06 -3.67 5.13
C ILE A 133 4.55 -4.54 6.29
N VAL A 134 5.33 -5.52 6.73
CA VAL A 134 4.98 -6.36 7.88
C VAL A 134 5.35 -5.70 9.20
N ILE A 135 6.56 -5.13 9.29
CA ILE A 135 7.10 -4.61 10.56
C ILE A 135 6.40 -3.31 10.98
N VAL A 136 6.18 -2.39 10.05
CA VAL A 136 5.67 -1.04 10.40
C VAL A 136 4.31 -1.07 11.09
N PRO A 137 3.27 -1.81 10.62
CA PRO A 137 2.02 -1.89 11.36
C PRO A 137 2.19 -2.46 12.77
N VAL A 138 3.05 -3.47 12.96
CA VAL A 138 3.32 -4.04 14.29
C VAL A 138 3.93 -2.99 15.21
N VAL A 139 4.96 -2.28 14.73
CA VAL A 139 5.59 -1.19 15.50
C VAL A 139 4.57 -0.10 15.86
N LEU A 140 3.72 0.28 14.91
CA LEU A 140 2.69 1.30 15.13
C LEU A 140 1.63 0.88 16.16
N TRP A 141 1.21 -0.39 16.15
CA TRP A 141 0.28 -0.93 17.15
C TRP A 141 0.90 -1.00 18.55
N MET A 142 2.20 -1.31 18.65
CA MET A 142 2.93 -1.41 19.91
C MET A 142 3.37 -0.05 20.45
N SER A 143 3.50 0.97 19.60
CA SER A 143 3.98 2.28 20.02
C SER A 143 2.90 3.06 20.78
N HIS A 144 3.18 3.42 22.02
CA HIS A 144 2.30 4.26 22.84
C HIS A 144 2.55 5.76 22.59
N GLU A 145 3.80 6.12 22.28
CA GLU A 145 4.25 7.49 22.09
C GLU A 145 4.63 7.76 20.63
N PHE A 146 4.38 8.99 20.19
CA PHE A 146 4.75 9.48 18.88
C PHE A 146 6.00 10.36 18.99
N GLY A 147 7.15 9.74 18.76
CA GLY A 147 8.44 10.43 18.75
C GLY A 147 9.00 10.67 17.34
N PRO A 148 10.12 11.42 17.24
CA PRO A 148 10.77 11.72 15.96
C PRO A 148 11.15 10.47 15.14
N ALA A 149 11.62 9.42 15.79
CA ALA A 149 11.99 8.18 15.13
C ALA A 149 10.79 7.52 14.44
N LEU A 150 9.64 7.48 15.12
CA LEU A 150 8.41 6.92 14.55
C LEU A 150 7.89 7.79 13.40
N TYR A 151 8.00 9.11 13.52
CA TYR A 151 7.68 10.05 12.44
C TYR A 151 8.50 9.74 11.18
N VAL A 152 9.82 9.64 11.31
CA VAL A 152 10.73 9.34 10.20
C VAL A 152 10.44 7.96 9.61
N LEU A 153 10.21 6.94 10.45
CA LEU A 153 9.88 5.58 10.01
C LEU A 153 8.62 5.56 9.14
N ILE A 154 7.57 6.26 9.56
CA ILE A 154 6.30 6.30 8.80
C ILE A 154 6.49 6.99 7.46
N ILE A 155 7.14 8.17 7.44
CA ILE A 155 7.39 8.90 6.18
C ILE A 155 8.24 8.07 5.24
N PHE A 156 9.33 7.48 5.75
CA PHE A 156 10.19 6.60 4.96
C PHE A 156 9.38 5.43 4.37
N HIS A 157 8.58 4.76 5.20
CA HIS A 157 7.74 3.64 4.77
C HIS A 157 6.76 4.05 3.66
N LEU A 158 6.04 5.16 3.81
CA LEU A 158 5.08 5.64 2.82
C LEU A 158 5.75 6.00 1.49
N LEU A 159 6.89 6.69 1.54
CA LEU A 159 7.63 7.07 0.33
C LEU A 159 8.25 5.85 -0.35
N ASN A 160 8.79 4.90 0.42
CA ASN A 160 9.38 3.67 -0.11
C ASN A 160 8.32 2.80 -0.82
N ILE A 161 7.14 2.61 -0.22
CA ILE A 161 6.03 1.90 -0.87
C ILE A 161 5.59 2.61 -2.14
N SER A 162 5.44 3.93 -2.08
CA SER A 162 5.03 4.73 -3.24
C SER A 162 6.03 4.65 -4.37
N TYR A 163 7.33 4.66 -4.07
CA TYR A 163 8.40 4.45 -5.04
C TYR A 163 8.27 3.06 -5.68
N PHE A 164 8.12 2.00 -4.88
CA PHE A 164 7.96 0.63 -5.36
C PHE A 164 6.74 0.46 -6.27
N ILE A 165 5.60 1.08 -5.91
CA ILE A 165 4.38 1.10 -6.74
C ILE A 165 4.64 1.82 -8.07
N MET A 166 5.30 2.98 -8.04
CA MET A 166 5.61 3.73 -9.26
C MET A 166 6.58 2.97 -10.17
N GLU A 167 7.60 2.33 -9.61
CA GLU A 167 8.54 1.47 -10.35
C GLU A 167 7.80 0.32 -11.05
N THR A 168 6.86 -0.34 -10.33
CA THR A 168 6.02 -1.40 -10.89
C THR A 168 5.13 -0.90 -12.04
N PHE A 169 4.57 0.31 -11.95
CA PHE A 169 3.81 0.91 -13.05
C PHE A 169 4.73 1.28 -14.21
N LEU A 170 5.90 1.85 -13.93
CA LEU A 170 6.86 2.28 -14.95
C LEU A 170 7.40 1.10 -15.76
N SER A 171 7.66 -0.04 -15.14
CA SER A 171 8.13 -1.25 -15.82
C SER A 171 7.14 -1.79 -16.87
N LYS A 172 5.86 -1.40 -16.77
CA LYS A 172 4.79 -1.78 -17.71
C LYS A 172 4.58 -0.76 -18.83
N VAL A 173 5.25 0.39 -18.78
CA VAL A 173 5.19 1.40 -19.85
C VAL A 173 6.22 1.02 -20.92
N LYS A 174 5.73 0.53 -22.08
CA LYS A 174 6.58 0.14 -23.21
C LYS A 174 6.50 1.17 -24.34
N PRO A 175 7.61 1.48 -25.02
CA PRO A 175 7.59 2.37 -26.19
C PRO A 175 6.61 1.88 -27.26
N GLY A 176 5.83 2.79 -27.81
CA GLY A 176 4.87 2.48 -28.89
C GLY A 176 3.59 1.76 -28.47
N LYS A 177 3.39 1.46 -27.18
CA LYS A 177 2.14 0.89 -26.66
C LYS A 177 1.45 1.85 -25.71
N PRO A 178 0.15 2.11 -25.86
CA PRO A 178 -0.59 2.98 -24.94
C PRO A 178 -0.63 2.32 -23.55
N ALA A 179 -0.14 3.05 -22.55
CA ALA A 179 -0.08 2.62 -21.15
C ALA A 179 -0.72 3.66 -20.20
N TYR A 180 -1.80 4.30 -20.67
CA TYR A 180 -2.43 5.44 -19.97
C TYR A 180 -2.76 5.16 -18.51
N HIS A 181 -3.24 3.95 -18.17
CA HIS A 181 -3.56 3.59 -16.80
C HIS A 181 -2.32 3.57 -15.90
N ASN A 182 -1.19 3.08 -16.41
CA ASN A 182 0.05 3.05 -15.65
C ASN A 182 0.64 4.46 -15.50
N GLN A 183 0.61 5.26 -16.56
CA GLN A 183 1.05 6.67 -16.54
C GLN A 183 0.20 7.49 -15.57
N LEU A 184 -1.12 7.31 -15.58
CA LEU A 184 -2.03 7.95 -14.63
C LEU A 184 -1.75 7.50 -13.19
N GLY A 185 -1.51 6.21 -12.96
CA GLY A 185 -1.14 5.66 -11.66
C GLY A 185 0.13 6.31 -11.11
N ILE A 186 1.18 6.45 -11.94
CA ILE A 186 2.43 7.14 -11.58
C ILE A 186 2.13 8.62 -11.22
N ALA A 187 1.40 9.33 -12.07
CA ALA A 187 1.10 10.75 -11.86
C ALA A 187 0.33 10.99 -10.55
N ILE A 188 -0.72 10.19 -10.29
CA ILE A 188 -1.52 10.31 -9.07
C ILE A 188 -0.67 10.00 -7.83
N THR A 189 0.14 8.94 -7.87
CA THR A 189 1.01 8.56 -6.74
C THR A 189 2.04 9.64 -6.47
N LEU A 190 2.66 10.20 -7.51
CA LEU A 190 3.61 11.30 -7.38
C LEU A 190 2.97 12.55 -6.75
N LEU A 191 1.79 12.95 -7.22
CA LEU A 191 1.05 14.09 -6.65
C LEU A 191 0.70 13.85 -5.17
N ALA A 192 0.30 12.63 -4.81
CA ALA A 192 0.03 12.28 -3.42
C ALA A 192 1.30 12.33 -2.55
N CYS A 193 2.47 11.89 -3.06
CA CYS A 193 3.75 12.03 -2.38
C CYS A 193 4.13 13.50 -2.16
N VAL A 194 3.96 14.35 -3.18
CA VAL A 194 4.18 15.80 -3.06
C VAL A 194 3.27 16.40 -1.98
N TYR A 195 2.02 15.96 -1.91
CA TYR A 195 1.07 16.40 -0.89
C TYR A 195 1.51 15.98 0.53
N VAL A 196 2.00 14.75 0.70
CA VAL A 196 2.60 14.29 1.97
C VAL A 196 3.82 15.14 2.33
N MET A 197 4.73 15.39 1.39
CA MET A 197 5.93 16.22 1.64
C MET A 197 5.56 17.65 2.02
N HIS A 198 4.53 18.22 1.40
CA HIS A 198 3.99 19.52 1.84
C HIS A 198 3.49 19.48 3.28
N SER A 199 2.82 18.40 3.72
CA SER A 199 2.38 18.25 5.10
C SER A 199 3.54 18.11 6.08
N VAL A 200 4.63 17.41 5.69
CA VAL A 200 5.88 17.32 6.48
C VAL A 200 6.48 18.71 6.72
N VAL A 201 6.57 19.53 5.67
CA VAL A 201 7.07 20.91 5.77
C VAL A 201 6.18 21.76 6.68
N ARG A 202 4.87 21.60 6.60
CA ARG A 202 3.90 22.28 7.47
C ARG A 202 4.06 21.86 8.92
N ASP A 203 4.18 20.58 9.21
CA ASP A 203 4.40 20.04 10.55
C ASP A 203 5.70 20.57 11.14
N TYR A 204 6.78 20.56 10.36
CA TYR A 204 8.09 21.10 10.76
C TYR A 204 8.03 22.60 11.11
N LYS A 205 7.40 23.41 10.25
CA LYS A 205 7.21 24.86 10.50
C LYS A 205 6.39 25.13 11.77
N THR A 206 5.38 24.29 12.04
CA THR A 206 4.57 24.40 13.24
C THR A 206 5.38 24.07 14.48
N HIS A 207 6.24 23.06 14.41
CA HIS A 207 7.15 22.70 15.49
C HIS A 207 8.14 23.82 15.79
N LEU A 208 8.80 24.40 14.78
CA LEU A 208 9.73 25.53 14.96
C LEU A 208 9.08 26.74 15.63
N ARG A 209 7.83 27.05 15.28
CA ARG A 209 7.07 28.14 15.93
C ARG A 209 6.81 27.87 17.41
N ALA A 210 6.49 26.61 17.75
CA ALA A 210 6.24 26.20 19.13
C ALA A 210 7.49 26.27 20.00
N VAL A 211 8.70 26.14 19.41
CA VAL A 211 10.00 26.21 20.09
C VAL A 211 10.55 27.67 20.15
N GLY A 212 9.82 28.64 19.57
CA GLY A 212 10.19 30.08 19.66
C GLY A 212 11.33 30.50 18.72
N VAL A 213 11.62 29.73 17.66
CA VAL A 213 12.63 30.10 16.66
C VAL A 213 12.13 31.27 15.80
N PRO A 214 12.82 32.44 15.79
CA PRO A 214 12.41 33.60 15.02
C PRO A 214 12.38 33.29 13.51
N ARG A 215 11.42 33.89 12.80
CA ARG A 215 11.43 33.85 11.32
C ARG A 215 12.66 34.65 10.83
N ARG A 216 13.58 33.99 10.17
CA ARG A 216 14.55 34.63 9.30
C ARG A 216 13.95 34.89 7.92
#